data_948531e2cd0d362309535b3fca12c5b3
#
_entry.id   948531e2cd0d362309535b3fca12c5b3
#
_cell.length_a   1.000
_cell.length_b   1.000
_cell.length_c   1.000
_cell.angle_alpha   90.00
_cell.angle_beta   90.00
_cell.angle_gamma   90.00
#
_symmetry.space_group_name_H-M   'P 1'
#
loop_
_entity.id
_entity.type
_entity.pdbx_description
1 polymer ?
#
loop_
_entity_poly.entity_id
_entity_poly.type
_entity_poly.pdbx_seq_one_letter_code
_entity_poly.pdbx_strand_id
1 'polypeptide(L)'
;VPDVPLPLAIPYGFFPFTKSYSSGFIMPTYGDENTRGFYLRDGGYYFALSDKMDLKLLGEIYTKGSWGLSVASNYNKRYKFSGSFYAAYQDTRTGDEGLPDYSRQQSFKIQWNHRQDTKANPFSNLSASVNFASSSYERNNLNSLYNPQTLAQSTRTSSVSWSTTFSSIGMSLSSTMNLSQNMRDSSIADSYNHLPL
;
A
#
# COMPACT_ATOMS: atom_id res chain seq x y z
N VAL A 1 -20.98 -10.29 42.69
CA VAL A 1 -19.54 -10.06 42.80
C VAL A 1 -19.23 -8.97 41.81
N PRO A 2 -18.75 -7.78 42.21
CA PRO A 2 -18.45 -6.72 41.27
C PRO A 2 -17.16 -7.07 40.52
N ASP A 3 -17.23 -7.03 39.18
CA ASP A 3 -16.09 -7.15 38.31
C ASP A 3 -15.12 -6.00 38.54
N VAL A 4 -13.98 -6.31 39.12
CA VAL A 4 -12.87 -5.37 39.27
C VAL A 4 -12.11 -5.38 37.94
N PRO A 5 -12.04 -4.26 37.20
CA PRO A 5 -11.21 -4.19 36.03
C PRO A 5 -9.74 -4.28 36.45
N LEU A 6 -9.09 -5.36 36.06
CA LEU A 6 -7.66 -5.50 36.20
C LEU A 6 -6.95 -4.47 35.33
N PRO A 7 -6.14 -3.57 35.88
CA PRO A 7 -5.30 -2.69 35.06
C PRO A 7 -4.20 -3.53 34.44
N LEU A 8 -4.30 -3.81 33.16
CA LEU A 8 -3.22 -4.40 32.38
C LEU A 8 -2.14 -3.32 32.19
N ALA A 9 -1.23 -3.22 33.12
CA ALA A 9 -0.07 -2.35 33.02
C ALA A 9 0.99 -3.06 32.16
N ILE A 10 1.05 -2.72 30.89
CA ILE A 10 2.20 -3.05 30.05
C ILE A 10 3.27 -1.99 30.35
N PRO A 11 4.55 -2.35 30.58
CA PRO A 11 5.56 -1.41 31.07
C PRO A 11 5.92 -0.26 30.10
N TYR A 12 5.28 -0.15 28.97
CA TYR A 12 5.52 0.88 27.94
C TYR A 12 4.25 1.48 27.32
N GLY A 13 3.17 1.63 28.05
CA GLY A 13 2.05 2.41 27.52
C GLY A 13 0.72 2.19 28.22
N PHE A 14 0.08 3.26 28.63
CA PHE A 14 -1.33 3.31 28.94
C PHE A 14 -2.12 3.33 27.63
N PHE A 15 -2.98 2.33 27.42
CA PHE A 15 -3.96 2.37 26.36
C PHE A 15 -5.32 2.77 26.95
N PRO A 16 -5.77 4.01 26.77
CA PRO A 16 -7.12 4.38 27.15
C PRO A 16 -8.11 3.75 26.16
N PHE A 17 -8.92 2.82 26.63
CA PHE A 17 -10.06 2.28 25.89
C PHE A 17 -11.19 3.30 25.81
N THR A 18 -10.98 4.42 25.22
CA THR A 18 -12.06 5.33 24.86
C THR A 18 -12.37 5.17 23.38
N LYS A 19 -13.65 5.09 23.02
CA LYS A 19 -14.16 5.01 21.65
C LYS A 19 -13.89 6.27 20.80
N SER A 20 -12.90 7.03 21.20
CA SER A 20 -12.43 8.20 20.47
C SER A 20 -11.29 7.76 19.56
N TYR A 21 -11.24 8.27 18.36
CA TYR A 21 -10.16 8.07 17.42
C TYR A 21 -8.83 8.32 18.12
N SER A 22 -8.09 7.26 18.42
CA SER A 22 -6.83 7.39 19.14
C SER A 22 -5.69 6.97 18.25
N SER A 23 -4.68 7.83 18.18
CA SER A 23 -3.39 7.47 17.59
C SER A 23 -2.70 6.43 18.48
N GLY A 24 -1.91 5.55 17.89
CA GLY A 24 -1.25 4.50 18.64
C GLY A 24 -0.09 3.87 17.90
N PHE A 25 0.75 3.19 18.67
CA PHE A 25 1.87 2.43 18.17
C PHE A 25 1.41 1.07 17.64
N ILE A 26 1.92 0.66 16.49
CA ILE A 26 1.67 -0.64 15.87
C ILE A 26 2.87 -1.53 16.15
N MET A 27 2.64 -2.62 16.88
CA MET A 27 3.69 -3.57 17.20
C MET A 27 4.15 -4.33 15.95
N PRO A 28 5.45 -4.40 15.70
CA PRO A 28 5.97 -5.14 14.57
C PRO A 28 5.80 -6.64 14.77
N THR A 29 5.63 -7.37 13.68
CA THR A 29 5.80 -8.81 13.63
C THR A 29 7.27 -9.15 13.40
N TYR A 30 7.73 -10.20 14.03
CA TYR A 30 9.10 -10.70 13.89
C TYR A 30 9.10 -12.11 13.29
N GLY A 31 10.18 -12.44 12.63
CA GLY A 31 10.40 -13.76 12.06
C GLY A 31 11.77 -13.82 11.38
N ASP A 32 12.00 -14.90 10.67
CA ASP A 32 13.21 -15.08 9.88
C ASP A 32 12.91 -15.54 8.44
N GLU A 33 13.79 -15.20 7.55
CA GLU A 33 13.73 -15.55 6.14
C GLU A 33 15.14 -15.90 5.65
N ASN A 34 15.28 -16.99 4.91
CA ASN A 34 16.56 -17.49 4.45
C ASN A 34 17.36 -16.50 3.61
N THR A 35 16.67 -15.67 2.80
CA THR A 35 17.30 -14.76 1.88
C THR A 35 17.67 -13.41 2.48
N ARG A 36 16.84 -12.88 3.41
CA ARG A 36 16.99 -11.55 4.00
C ARG A 36 17.31 -11.56 5.49
N GLY A 37 17.29 -12.74 6.13
CA GLY A 37 17.59 -12.94 7.55
C GLY A 37 16.40 -12.62 8.47
N PHE A 38 16.70 -12.37 9.74
CA PHE A 38 15.65 -11.97 10.69
C PHE A 38 15.03 -10.65 10.32
N TYR A 39 13.73 -10.52 10.54
CA TYR A 39 12.99 -9.31 10.23
C TYR A 39 12.11 -8.84 11.38
N LEU A 40 11.90 -7.53 11.39
CA LEU A 40 10.80 -6.83 12.04
C LEU A 40 10.03 -6.10 10.95
N ARG A 41 8.75 -6.41 10.77
CA ARG A 41 7.93 -5.81 9.73
C ARG A 41 6.58 -5.34 10.27
N ASP A 42 5.92 -4.45 9.52
CA ASP A 42 4.59 -3.91 9.82
C ASP A 42 4.53 -3.19 11.18
N GLY A 43 5.69 -2.75 11.70
CA GLY A 43 5.77 -1.89 12.86
C GLY A 43 5.67 -0.42 12.47
N GLY A 44 5.03 0.39 13.31
CA GLY A 44 4.94 1.80 13.02
C GLY A 44 3.96 2.55 13.91
N TYR A 45 3.35 3.58 13.35
CA TYR A 45 2.44 4.44 14.08
C TYR A 45 1.18 4.73 13.28
N TYR A 46 0.06 4.71 13.98
CA TYR A 46 -1.23 5.10 13.47
C TYR A 46 -1.59 6.48 13.99
N PHE A 47 -1.81 7.42 13.08
CA PHE A 47 -2.22 8.78 13.37
C PHE A 47 -3.71 8.93 13.08
N ALA A 48 -4.51 9.14 14.08
CA ALA A 48 -5.89 9.56 13.94
C ALA A 48 -5.94 11.09 13.77
N LEU A 49 -5.81 11.56 12.54
CA LEU A 49 -5.73 12.99 12.23
C LEU A 49 -7.05 13.70 12.46
N SER A 50 -8.15 13.04 12.15
CA SER A 50 -9.50 13.55 12.38
C SER A 50 -10.53 12.42 12.25
N ASP A 51 -11.80 12.69 12.56
CA ASP A 51 -12.92 11.78 12.36
C ASP A 51 -13.12 11.37 10.89
N LYS A 52 -12.41 12.02 9.96
CA LYS A 52 -12.58 11.87 8.53
C LYS A 52 -11.33 11.41 7.81
N MET A 53 -10.19 11.38 8.50
CA MET A 53 -8.89 11.08 7.92
C MET A 53 -7.98 10.40 8.92
N ASP A 54 -7.36 9.30 8.51
CA ASP A 54 -6.30 8.63 9.24
C ASP A 54 -5.02 8.55 8.42
N LEU A 55 -3.92 8.29 9.09
CA LEU A 55 -2.62 8.04 8.46
C LEU A 55 -1.93 6.90 9.22
N LYS A 56 -1.51 5.89 8.50
CA LYS A 56 -0.77 4.75 9.01
C LYS A 56 0.62 4.74 8.37
N LEU A 57 1.64 4.82 9.20
CA LEU A 57 3.03 4.73 8.78
C LEU A 57 3.61 3.42 9.29
N LEU A 58 4.09 2.58 8.39
CA LEU A 58 4.68 1.28 8.72
C LEU A 58 6.10 1.20 8.16
N GLY A 59 6.96 0.55 8.93
CA GLY A 59 8.32 0.23 8.52
C GLY A 59 8.63 -1.24 8.65
N GLU A 60 9.60 -1.69 7.88
CA GLU A 60 10.17 -3.02 7.98
C GLU A 60 11.69 -2.96 7.84
N ILE A 61 12.37 -3.81 8.59
CA ILE A 61 13.82 -3.94 8.57
C ILE A 61 14.23 -5.42 8.62
N TYR A 62 15.31 -5.73 7.93
CA TYR A 62 15.90 -7.07 7.84
C TYR A 62 17.36 -7.03 8.21
N THR A 63 17.88 -8.08 8.85
CA THR A 63 19.27 -8.12 9.35
C THR A 63 20.32 -8.07 8.24
N LYS A 64 20.00 -8.54 7.03
CA LYS A 64 20.91 -8.43 5.85
C LYS A 64 20.85 -7.08 5.14
N GLY A 65 20.26 -6.06 5.76
CA GLY A 65 20.25 -4.69 5.28
C GLY A 65 19.08 -4.31 4.38
N SER A 66 18.12 -5.20 4.13
CA SER A 66 16.86 -4.84 3.48
C SER A 66 16.01 -4.01 4.41
N TRP A 67 15.27 -3.05 3.86
CA TRP A 67 14.32 -2.22 4.59
C TRP A 67 13.18 -1.76 3.71
N GLY A 68 12.09 -1.38 4.32
CA GLY A 68 10.93 -0.86 3.62
C GLY A 68 10.15 0.14 4.46
N LEU A 69 9.42 1.00 3.79
CA LEU A 69 8.53 1.98 4.36
C LEU A 69 7.22 1.98 3.60
N SER A 70 6.10 2.01 4.32
CA SER A 70 4.78 2.13 3.71
C SER A 70 3.93 3.17 4.44
N VAL A 71 3.13 3.85 3.67
CA VAL A 71 2.18 4.86 4.13
C VAL A 71 0.80 4.49 3.62
N ALA A 72 -0.16 4.42 4.50
CA ALA A 72 -1.56 4.22 4.16
C ALA A 72 -2.41 5.31 4.80
N SER A 73 -3.31 5.88 4.04
CA SER A 73 -4.23 6.90 4.51
C SER A 73 -5.63 6.61 3.98
N ASN A 74 -6.62 6.69 4.85
CA ASN A 74 -8.01 6.63 4.47
C ASN A 74 -8.66 7.96 4.80
N TYR A 75 -9.48 8.45 3.91
CA TYR A 75 -10.25 9.65 4.14
C TYR A 75 -11.69 9.44 3.70
N ASN A 76 -12.60 9.95 4.53
CA ASN A 76 -14.03 9.83 4.28
C ASN A 76 -14.76 11.05 4.82
N LYS A 77 -15.33 11.81 3.91
CA LYS A 77 -16.22 12.92 4.24
C LYS A 77 -17.64 12.57 3.82
N ARG A 78 -18.47 12.26 4.81
CA ARG A 78 -19.88 11.88 4.57
C ARG A 78 -20.56 12.81 3.59
N TYR A 79 -21.27 12.25 2.63
CA TYR A 79 -22.01 12.95 1.58
C TYR A 79 -21.17 13.83 0.65
N LYS A 80 -19.85 13.67 0.64
CA LYS A 80 -18.95 14.42 -0.24
C LYS A 80 -18.01 13.52 -1.03
N PHE A 81 -17.09 12.86 -0.36
CA PHE A 81 -16.11 11.99 -0.99
C PHE A 81 -15.53 10.99 0.00
N SER A 82 -15.01 9.91 -0.54
CA SER A 82 -14.21 8.93 0.19
C SER A 82 -13.05 8.47 -0.67
N GLY A 83 -12.00 7.99 -0.02
CA GLY A 83 -10.87 7.44 -0.73
C GLY A 83 -9.83 6.83 0.20
N SER A 84 -8.87 6.19 -0.45
CA SER A 84 -7.71 5.61 0.22
C SER A 84 -6.46 5.87 -0.61
N PHE A 85 -5.38 6.12 0.07
CA PHE A 85 -4.05 6.27 -0.51
C PHE A 85 -3.10 5.27 0.15
N TYR A 86 -2.31 4.59 -0.65
CA TYR A 86 -1.27 3.69 -0.19
C TYR A 86 -0.02 3.92 -1.03
N ALA A 87 1.11 4.11 -0.37
CA ALA A 87 2.42 4.16 -1.01
C ALA A 87 3.39 3.30 -0.22
N ALA A 88 4.21 2.53 -0.91
CA ALA A 88 5.24 1.70 -0.30
C ALA A 88 6.53 1.78 -1.11
N TYR A 89 7.63 1.74 -0.40
CA TYR A 89 8.98 1.65 -0.96
C TYR A 89 9.74 0.55 -0.24
N GLN A 90 10.47 -0.24 -1.01
CA GLN A 90 11.31 -1.33 -0.50
C GLN A 90 12.70 -1.26 -1.14
N ASP A 91 13.74 -1.40 -0.32
CA ASP A 91 15.12 -1.66 -0.73
C ASP A 91 15.47 -3.09 -0.27
N THR A 92 15.40 -4.03 -1.20
CA THR A 92 15.64 -5.45 -0.93
C THR A 92 17.07 -5.80 -1.28
N ARG A 93 17.79 -6.34 -0.31
CA ARG A 93 19.15 -6.88 -0.46
C ARG A 93 19.12 -8.37 -0.15
N THR A 94 19.64 -9.16 -1.07
CA THR A 94 19.73 -10.61 -0.94
C THR A 94 21.18 -11.04 -1.13
N GLY A 95 21.59 -12.08 -0.41
CA GLY A 95 22.99 -12.50 -0.35
C GLY A 95 23.84 -11.63 0.60
N ASP A 96 25.10 -11.95 0.71
CA ASP A 96 26.04 -11.22 1.54
C ASP A 96 26.93 -10.31 0.69
N GLU A 97 27.21 -9.10 1.17
CA GLU A 97 28.04 -8.13 0.44
C GLU A 97 29.42 -8.73 0.13
N GLY A 98 29.81 -8.70 -1.14
CA GLY A 98 31.07 -9.23 -1.63
C GLY A 98 31.00 -10.64 -2.21
N LEU A 99 29.85 -11.31 -2.15
CA LEU A 99 29.63 -12.59 -2.81
C LEU A 99 28.93 -12.40 -4.17
N PRO A 100 29.14 -13.35 -5.12
CA PRO A 100 28.55 -13.23 -6.46
C PRO A 100 27.02 -13.37 -6.49
N ASP A 101 26.40 -13.81 -5.42
CA ASP A 101 24.96 -13.91 -5.24
C ASP A 101 24.32 -12.64 -4.63
N TYR A 102 25.14 -11.60 -4.34
CA TYR A 102 24.63 -10.35 -3.83
C TYR A 102 23.77 -9.63 -4.86
N SER A 103 22.56 -9.29 -4.48
CA SER A 103 21.63 -8.52 -5.31
C SER A 103 20.96 -7.43 -4.48
N ARG A 104 20.88 -6.24 -5.04
CA ARG A 104 20.12 -5.12 -4.48
C ARG A 104 19.07 -4.67 -5.46
N GLN A 105 17.83 -4.61 -5.01
CA GLN A 105 16.70 -4.22 -5.82
C GLN A 105 15.81 -3.23 -5.08
N GLN A 106 15.53 -2.11 -5.72
CA GLN A 106 14.60 -1.10 -5.23
C GLN A 106 13.25 -1.28 -5.90
N SER A 107 12.20 -1.19 -5.13
CA SER A 107 10.83 -1.36 -5.62
C SER A 107 9.87 -0.41 -4.92
N PHE A 108 8.82 -0.03 -5.62
CA PHE A 108 7.80 0.86 -5.08
C PHE A 108 6.41 0.50 -5.60
N LYS A 109 5.40 0.94 -4.87
CA LYS A 109 4.00 0.77 -5.20
C LYS A 109 3.21 1.99 -4.76
N ILE A 110 2.32 2.46 -5.61
CA ILE A 110 1.39 3.54 -5.31
C ILE A 110 -0.01 3.08 -5.71
N GLN A 111 -0.94 3.19 -4.78
CA GLN A 111 -2.36 2.95 -5.01
C GLN A 111 -3.16 4.12 -4.48
N TRP A 112 -4.05 4.64 -5.28
CA TRP A 112 -4.96 5.68 -4.89
C TRP A 112 -6.35 5.41 -5.45
N ASN A 113 -7.32 5.40 -4.57
CA ASN A 113 -8.72 5.26 -4.91
C ASN A 113 -9.46 6.47 -4.38
N HIS A 114 -10.20 7.12 -5.25
CA HIS A 114 -11.03 8.26 -4.91
C HIS A 114 -12.42 8.09 -5.51
N ARG A 115 -13.42 8.37 -4.72
CA ARG A 115 -14.82 8.34 -5.17
C ARG A 115 -15.56 9.52 -4.57
N GLN A 116 -16.13 10.32 -5.43
CA GLN A 116 -17.06 11.37 -5.03
C GLN A 116 -18.46 10.77 -4.77
N ASP A 117 -19.11 11.22 -3.71
CA ASP A 117 -20.49 10.83 -3.40
C ASP A 117 -21.45 11.60 -4.33
N THR A 118 -22.39 10.89 -4.92
CA THR A 118 -23.45 11.48 -5.76
C THR A 118 -24.31 12.51 -5.02
N LYS A 119 -24.38 12.40 -3.68
CA LYS A 119 -25.07 13.38 -2.83
C LYS A 119 -24.34 14.71 -2.70
N ALA A 120 -23.03 14.74 -2.97
CA ALA A 120 -22.24 15.97 -2.93
C ALA A 120 -22.58 16.92 -4.07
N ASN A 121 -22.73 16.34 -5.25
CA ASN A 121 -23.14 17.02 -6.46
C ASN A 121 -23.83 16.03 -7.39
N PRO A 122 -25.16 16.07 -7.50
CA PRO A 122 -25.90 15.13 -8.35
C PRO A 122 -25.62 15.34 -9.84
N PHE A 123 -25.00 16.46 -10.22
CA PHE A 123 -24.70 16.79 -11.61
C PHE A 123 -23.27 16.47 -12.03
N SER A 124 -22.38 16.18 -11.08
CA SER A 124 -20.99 15.83 -11.37
C SER A 124 -20.51 14.72 -10.46
N ASN A 125 -19.91 13.71 -11.05
CA ASN A 125 -19.32 12.58 -10.33
C ASN A 125 -17.90 12.35 -10.79
N LEU A 126 -16.96 12.27 -9.82
CA LEU A 126 -15.57 11.96 -10.06
C LEU A 126 -15.21 10.64 -9.34
N SER A 127 -14.67 9.71 -10.09
CA SER A 127 -14.05 8.51 -9.54
C SER A 127 -12.66 8.30 -10.15
N ALA A 128 -11.71 7.94 -9.32
CA ALA A 128 -10.34 7.68 -9.74
C ALA A 128 -9.83 6.41 -9.03
N SER A 129 -9.18 5.55 -9.79
CA SER A 129 -8.48 4.39 -9.29
C SER A 129 -7.11 4.32 -9.96
N VAL A 130 -6.06 4.62 -9.20
CA VAL A 130 -4.68 4.58 -9.68
C VAL A 130 -3.98 3.41 -9.00
N ASN A 131 -3.34 2.55 -9.79
CA ASN A 131 -2.58 1.41 -9.31
C ASN A 131 -1.28 1.30 -10.11
N PHE A 132 -0.20 1.78 -9.52
CA PHE A 132 1.11 1.83 -10.14
C PHE A 132 2.14 1.13 -9.25
N ALA A 133 2.98 0.27 -9.82
CA ALA A 133 4.05 -0.39 -9.09
C ALA A 133 5.23 -0.70 -10.00
N SER A 134 6.43 -0.81 -9.43
CA SER A 134 7.57 -1.38 -10.15
C SER A 134 7.37 -2.88 -10.38
N SER A 135 7.96 -3.41 -11.45
CA SER A 135 7.84 -4.84 -11.82
C SER A 135 8.31 -5.81 -10.74
N SER A 136 9.25 -5.37 -9.93
CA SER A 136 9.85 -6.17 -8.86
C SER A 136 9.12 -6.09 -7.52
N TYR A 137 8.19 -5.15 -7.35
CA TYR A 137 7.55 -4.91 -6.04
C TYR A 137 6.88 -6.16 -5.48
N GLU A 138 6.06 -6.84 -6.26
CA GLU A 138 5.31 -8.00 -5.80
C GLU A 138 6.22 -9.20 -5.49
N ARG A 139 7.33 -9.34 -6.21
CA ARG A 139 8.31 -10.41 -5.96
C ARG A 139 9.11 -10.19 -4.69
N ASN A 140 9.35 -8.93 -4.32
CA ASN A 140 10.14 -8.56 -3.15
C ASN A 140 9.30 -8.42 -1.88
N ASN A 141 7.99 -8.30 -2.02
CA ASN A 141 7.09 -8.16 -0.88
C ASN A 141 6.75 -9.53 -0.28
N LEU A 142 7.11 -9.72 0.99
CA LEU A 142 6.89 -10.99 1.69
C LEU A 142 5.41 -11.40 1.74
N ASN A 143 4.50 -10.43 1.89
CA ASN A 143 3.07 -10.72 1.88
C ASN A 143 2.58 -11.24 0.53
N SER A 144 3.17 -10.75 -0.56
CA SER A 144 2.86 -11.20 -1.92
C SER A 144 3.40 -12.60 -2.21
N LEU A 145 4.54 -12.96 -1.63
CA LEU A 145 5.12 -14.30 -1.78
C LEU A 145 4.21 -15.42 -1.25
N TYR A 146 3.40 -15.13 -0.25
CA TYR A 146 2.41 -16.07 0.28
C TYR A 146 1.05 -16.03 -0.45
N ASN A 147 0.90 -15.15 -1.45
CA ASN A 147 -0.33 -15.03 -2.22
C ASN A 147 -0.08 -15.27 -3.72
N PRO A 148 -0.31 -16.51 -4.22
CA PRO A 148 -0.07 -16.85 -5.62
C PRO A 148 -0.84 -15.99 -6.62
N GLN A 149 -2.02 -15.48 -6.25
CA GLN A 149 -2.82 -14.63 -7.12
C GLN A 149 -2.15 -13.28 -7.35
N THR A 150 -1.51 -12.73 -6.33
CA THR A 150 -0.77 -11.45 -6.43
C THR A 150 0.48 -11.61 -7.29
N LEU A 151 1.22 -12.70 -7.12
CA LEU A 151 2.40 -13.02 -7.94
C LEU A 151 2.05 -13.29 -9.41
N ALA A 152 0.88 -13.87 -9.67
CA ALA A 152 0.41 -14.16 -11.02
C ALA A 152 -0.13 -12.93 -11.75
N GLN A 153 -0.34 -11.81 -11.07
CA GLN A 153 -0.79 -10.58 -11.72
C GLN A 153 0.30 -10.00 -12.61
N SER A 154 0.07 -10.09 -13.92
CA SER A 154 0.97 -9.50 -14.92
C SER A 154 0.58 -8.10 -15.38
N THR A 155 -0.61 -7.64 -15.03
CA THR A 155 -1.16 -6.37 -15.51
C THR A 155 -1.81 -5.59 -14.36
N ARG A 156 -1.51 -4.31 -14.26
CA ARG A 156 -2.15 -3.35 -13.36
C ARG A 156 -2.89 -2.31 -14.16
N THR A 157 -4.11 -2.04 -13.77
CA THR A 157 -4.98 -1.09 -14.46
C THR A 157 -5.24 0.12 -13.56
N SER A 158 -5.06 1.30 -14.12
CA SER A 158 -5.45 2.57 -13.51
C SER A 158 -6.57 3.18 -14.32
N SER A 159 -7.58 3.73 -13.66
CA SER A 159 -8.69 4.39 -14.33
C SER A 159 -9.09 5.67 -13.61
N VAL A 160 -9.39 6.69 -14.38
CA VAL A 160 -9.98 7.94 -13.89
C VAL A 160 -11.23 8.20 -14.72
N SER A 161 -12.37 8.35 -14.08
CA SER A 161 -13.62 8.66 -14.73
C SER A 161 -14.24 9.91 -14.10
N TRP A 162 -14.67 10.81 -14.98
CA TRP A 162 -15.39 12.00 -14.60
C TRP A 162 -16.63 12.13 -15.46
N SER A 163 -17.77 12.38 -14.84
CA SER A 163 -19.02 12.63 -15.53
C SER A 163 -19.70 13.86 -14.96
N THR A 164 -20.26 14.67 -15.82
CA THR A 164 -21.07 15.82 -15.43
C THR A 164 -22.33 15.93 -16.28
N THR A 165 -23.42 16.31 -15.65
CA THR A 165 -24.70 16.48 -16.32
C THR A 165 -25.17 17.94 -16.15
N PHE A 166 -25.42 18.60 -17.25
CA PHE A 166 -25.94 19.95 -17.29
C PHE A 166 -27.47 19.90 -17.42
N SER A 167 -28.15 19.94 -16.28
CA SER A 167 -29.62 19.82 -16.25
C SER A 167 -30.37 20.95 -16.99
N SER A 168 -29.76 22.13 -17.07
CA SER A 168 -30.35 23.29 -17.74
C SER A 168 -30.45 23.14 -19.27
N ILE A 169 -29.62 22.31 -19.88
CA ILE A 169 -29.59 22.07 -21.32
C ILE A 169 -29.75 20.60 -21.71
N GLY A 170 -30.01 19.75 -20.74
CA GLY A 170 -30.19 18.30 -20.95
C GLY A 170 -28.98 17.55 -21.50
N MET A 171 -27.77 18.13 -21.37
CA MET A 171 -26.53 17.52 -21.84
C MET A 171 -25.79 16.79 -20.73
N SER A 172 -25.22 15.65 -21.06
CA SER A 172 -24.27 14.93 -20.20
C SER A 172 -22.92 14.80 -20.89
N LEU A 173 -21.87 15.11 -20.15
CA LEU A 173 -20.47 14.92 -20.59
C LEU A 173 -19.82 13.87 -19.69
N SER A 174 -19.20 12.87 -20.31
CA SER A 174 -18.39 11.87 -19.57
C SER A 174 -17.02 11.75 -20.21
N SER A 175 -16.01 11.67 -19.37
CA SER A 175 -14.63 11.42 -19.77
C SER A 175 -14.06 10.27 -18.95
N THR A 176 -13.46 9.30 -19.61
CA THR A 176 -12.81 8.16 -18.94
C THR A 176 -11.42 7.97 -19.52
N MET A 177 -10.42 7.94 -18.63
CA MET A 177 -9.04 7.65 -18.97
C MET A 177 -8.64 6.32 -18.32
N ASN A 178 -8.14 5.39 -19.11
CA ASN A 178 -7.66 4.11 -18.64
C ASN A 178 -6.19 3.94 -19.02
N LEU A 179 -5.39 3.52 -18.04
CA LEU A 179 -3.98 3.20 -18.23
C LEU A 179 -3.74 1.77 -17.71
N SER A 180 -3.16 0.91 -18.54
CA SER A 180 -2.74 -0.42 -18.13
C SER A 180 -1.22 -0.51 -18.15
N GLN A 181 -0.65 -1.00 -17.04
CA GLN A 181 0.77 -1.28 -16.89
C GLN A 181 0.98 -2.79 -16.94
N ASN A 182 1.75 -3.26 -17.93
CA ASN A 182 2.15 -4.65 -18.01
C ASN A 182 3.39 -4.87 -17.15
N MET A 183 3.31 -5.83 -16.22
CA MET A 183 4.38 -6.18 -15.28
C MET A 183 5.28 -7.31 -15.80
N ARG A 184 5.13 -7.70 -17.09
CA ARG A 184 5.93 -8.75 -17.70
C ARG A 184 7.39 -8.31 -17.76
N ASP A 185 8.25 -9.13 -17.20
CA ASP A 185 9.68 -8.84 -17.10
C ASP A 185 10.34 -8.91 -18.48
N SER A 186 11.01 -7.83 -18.86
CA SER A 186 11.87 -7.81 -20.05
C SER A 186 13.21 -8.54 -19.82
N SER A 187 13.52 -8.91 -18.57
CA SER A 187 14.79 -9.56 -18.22
C SER A 187 14.98 -10.96 -18.81
N ILE A 188 13.89 -11.60 -19.25
CA ILE A 188 13.98 -12.88 -19.96
C ILE A 188 14.50 -12.70 -21.40
N ALA A 189 14.28 -11.54 -22.01
CA ALA A 189 14.71 -11.27 -23.37
C ALA A 189 16.24 -11.03 -23.47
N ASP A 190 16.85 -10.43 -22.43
CA ASP A 190 18.29 -10.18 -22.40
C ASP A 190 19.13 -11.44 -22.14
N SER A 191 18.55 -12.46 -21.48
CA SER A 191 19.26 -13.71 -21.21
C SER A 191 19.45 -14.61 -22.46
N TYR A 192 18.66 -14.40 -23.51
CA TYR A 192 18.80 -15.15 -24.76
C TYR A 192 19.79 -14.53 -25.75
N ASN A 193 20.19 -13.27 -25.56
CA ASN A 193 21.11 -12.59 -26.45
C ASN A 193 22.59 -12.79 -26.09
N HIS A 194 22.91 -13.51 -25.03
CA HIS A 194 24.26 -13.82 -24.59
C HIS A 194 24.63 -15.31 -24.64
N LEU A 195 24.04 -16.09 -25.56
CA LEU A 195 24.63 -17.40 -25.91
C LEU A 195 25.70 -17.19 -26.96
N PRO A 196 26.98 -17.47 -26.67
CA PRO A 196 28.02 -17.46 -27.68
C PRO A 196 27.78 -18.62 -28.65
N LEU A 197 27.81 -18.31 -29.92
CA LEU A 197 27.84 -19.27 -31.03
C LEU A 197 29.14 -20.04 -31.01
#